data_2ccb706f02005ad8ab651d87c0a2624d
#
_entry.id   2ccb706f02005ad8ab651d87c0a2624d
#
_cell.length_a   1.000
_cell.length_b   1.000
_cell.length_c   1.000
_cell.angle_alpha   90.00
_cell.angle_beta   90.00
_cell.angle_gamma   90.00
#
_symmetry.space_group_name_H-M   'P 1'
#
loop_
_entity.id
_entity.type
_entity.pdbx_description
1 polymer ?
#
loop_
_entity_poly.entity_id
_entity_poly.type
_entity_poly.pdbx_seq_one_letter_code
_entity_poly.pdbx_strand_id
1 'polypeptide(L)'
;MTNDMHIPEYMNAVVTIGNGGYEKLLYQKVKTPIPSKNEVLVKVLAAGMNNTEINTRLGWYSPNIKVGTSRLNRKLENGDSINNAGWNGATNFPLIQGTDCCGKIIKSGNSKNNSLIGKRVIIRPCMRVNGFKSRQKIWMASNFDGAFADYVKVPISEVFPINSNWSDAELATIPCSYGTAENMLHIAECCKDDTVLITGASGGVGSALIQLAKLRGCKVIAIVNKLKFESSIKIGADEVINRDDFLLDHLKENTISLVVDVVGGKNFTDFFKVLSPGGRFVSSGAISNPIVNFDLRDLYLKDIKMFGCTTWEEPIFNNLVSYIEKNRIKPLMSKSFKLSNIVEAQKEFLKKKHFGNFVLIP
;
A
#
# COMPACT_ATOMS: atom_id res chain seq x y z
N MET A 1 33.31 19.57 -7.34
CA MET A 1 33.74 18.26 -7.86
C MET A 1 32.53 17.31 -7.76
N THR A 2 31.88 17.08 -8.88
CA THR A 2 30.81 16.06 -8.96
C THR A 2 31.50 14.71 -8.89
N ASN A 3 31.38 14.02 -7.72
CA ASN A 3 31.69 12.60 -7.67
C ASN A 3 30.73 11.94 -8.66
N ASP A 4 31.19 11.66 -9.87
CA ASP A 4 30.48 10.77 -10.78
C ASP A 4 30.40 9.41 -10.10
N MET A 5 29.25 9.15 -9.45
CA MET A 5 28.97 7.84 -8.91
C MET A 5 28.91 6.87 -10.09
N HIS A 6 29.88 5.95 -10.15
CA HIS A 6 29.90 4.92 -11.17
C HIS A 6 28.58 4.12 -11.09
N ILE A 7 27.77 4.23 -12.14
CA ILE A 7 26.52 3.46 -12.28
C ILE A 7 26.88 2.17 -13.03
N PRO A 8 26.69 0.99 -12.40
CA PRO A 8 27.04 -0.27 -13.04
C PRO A 8 26.10 -0.55 -14.24
N GLU A 9 26.62 -1.21 -15.26
CA GLU A 9 25.83 -1.62 -16.44
C GLU A 9 24.70 -2.60 -16.08
N TYR A 10 24.95 -3.46 -15.09
CA TYR A 10 23.98 -4.44 -14.58
C TYR A 10 23.73 -4.23 -13.10
N MET A 11 22.49 -4.44 -12.68
CA MET A 11 22.03 -4.35 -11.30
C MET A 11 21.38 -5.66 -10.86
N ASN A 12 21.28 -5.88 -9.55
CA ASN A 12 20.48 -6.99 -9.03
C ASN A 12 19.01 -6.55 -8.92
N ALA A 13 18.10 -7.47 -9.23
CA ALA A 13 16.66 -7.24 -9.10
C ALA A 13 15.92 -8.56 -8.84
N VAL A 14 14.73 -8.45 -8.25
CA VAL A 14 13.73 -9.51 -8.21
C VAL A 14 12.81 -9.35 -9.41
N VAL A 15 12.92 -10.25 -10.37
CA VAL A 15 12.11 -10.29 -11.58
C VAL A 15 10.96 -11.26 -11.38
N THR A 16 9.73 -10.79 -11.50
CA THR A 16 8.53 -11.64 -11.55
C THR A 16 8.28 -12.01 -13.01
N ILE A 17 8.33 -13.31 -13.32
CA ILE A 17 8.29 -13.83 -14.72
C ILE A 17 6.90 -14.28 -15.16
N GLY A 18 5.89 -14.19 -14.31
CA GLY A 18 4.52 -14.58 -14.60
C GLY A 18 3.67 -14.65 -13.35
N ASN A 19 2.37 -14.92 -13.51
CA ASN A 19 1.53 -15.28 -12.39
C ASN A 19 1.82 -16.70 -11.91
N GLY A 20 1.77 -16.91 -10.58
CA GLY A 20 1.99 -18.25 -10.00
C GLY A 20 2.51 -18.21 -8.57
N GLY A 21 3.18 -19.30 -8.18
CA GLY A 21 3.81 -19.48 -6.89
C GLY A 21 5.14 -18.72 -6.76
N TYR A 22 5.92 -19.07 -5.76
CA TYR A 22 7.21 -18.40 -5.48
C TYR A 22 8.28 -18.66 -6.54
N GLU A 23 8.15 -19.70 -7.36
CA GLU A 23 8.99 -20.01 -8.51
C GLU A 23 8.97 -18.92 -9.60
N LYS A 24 8.02 -18.01 -9.53
CA LYS A 24 7.93 -16.85 -10.42
C LYS A 24 8.80 -15.68 -10.00
N LEU A 25 9.41 -15.73 -8.82
CA LEU A 25 10.28 -14.69 -8.27
C LEU A 25 11.75 -15.07 -8.48
N LEU A 26 12.44 -14.39 -9.40
CA LEU A 26 13.84 -14.66 -9.73
C LEU A 26 14.72 -13.50 -9.28
N TYR A 27 15.61 -13.72 -8.30
CA TYR A 27 16.67 -12.76 -7.97
C TYR A 27 17.83 -12.93 -8.94
N GLN A 28 18.07 -11.93 -9.78
CA GLN A 28 19.04 -12.02 -10.87
C GLN A 28 19.62 -10.66 -11.28
N LYS A 29 20.69 -10.69 -12.07
CA LYS A 29 21.23 -9.49 -12.72
C LYS A 29 20.40 -9.12 -13.94
N VAL A 30 20.07 -7.83 -14.04
CA VAL A 30 19.38 -7.21 -15.17
C VAL A 30 20.10 -5.94 -15.58
N LYS A 31 19.87 -5.43 -16.79
CA LYS A 31 20.45 -4.19 -17.24
C LYS A 31 19.95 -3.01 -16.42
N THR A 32 20.87 -2.15 -15.96
CA THR A 32 20.52 -0.93 -15.23
C THR A 32 19.76 0.03 -16.15
N PRO A 33 18.57 0.55 -15.76
CA PRO A 33 17.77 1.40 -16.60
C PRO A 33 18.42 2.77 -16.79
N ILE A 34 18.24 3.36 -17.98
CA ILE A 34 18.72 4.70 -18.31
C ILE A 34 17.51 5.65 -18.25
N PRO A 35 17.58 6.75 -17.46
CA PRO A 35 16.47 7.69 -17.38
C PRO A 35 16.34 8.52 -18.66
N SER A 36 15.14 8.69 -19.18
CA SER A 36 14.78 9.58 -20.26
C SER A 36 14.66 11.04 -19.77
N LYS A 37 14.43 12.01 -20.70
CA LYS A 37 14.42 13.45 -20.40
C LYS A 37 13.58 13.87 -19.19
N ASN A 38 12.46 13.19 -18.95
CA ASN A 38 11.52 13.51 -17.85
C ASN A 38 11.63 12.52 -16.67
N GLU A 39 12.70 11.72 -16.63
CA GLU A 39 12.91 10.71 -15.60
C GLU A 39 14.19 10.96 -14.81
N VAL A 40 14.25 10.38 -13.66
CA VAL A 40 15.44 10.25 -12.82
C VAL A 40 15.74 8.78 -12.54
N LEU A 41 17.03 8.48 -12.34
CA LEU A 41 17.48 7.20 -11.82
C LEU A 41 17.69 7.34 -10.32
N VAL A 42 17.03 6.51 -9.57
CA VAL A 42 17.08 6.45 -8.11
C VAL A 42 17.82 5.18 -7.70
N LYS A 43 18.88 5.31 -6.90
CA LYS A 43 19.45 4.18 -6.16
C LYS A 43 18.48 3.83 -5.04
N VAL A 44 17.96 2.61 -5.03
CA VAL A 44 17.06 2.14 -3.99
C VAL A 44 17.87 1.88 -2.72
N LEU A 45 17.46 2.48 -1.62
CA LEU A 45 18.05 2.28 -0.30
C LEU A 45 17.21 1.32 0.54
N ALA A 46 15.89 1.35 0.32
CA ALA A 46 14.93 0.43 0.92
C ALA A 46 13.62 0.42 0.11
N ALA A 47 12.95 -0.73 0.07
CA ALA A 47 11.68 -0.93 -0.59
C ALA A 47 10.68 -1.61 0.35
N GLY A 48 9.52 -1.00 0.60
CA GLY A 48 8.46 -1.60 1.39
C GLY A 48 7.76 -2.73 0.65
N MET A 49 7.21 -3.69 1.38
CA MET A 49 6.47 -4.82 0.83
C MET A 49 4.99 -4.73 1.18
N ASN A 50 4.13 -4.88 0.19
CA ASN A 50 2.68 -4.75 0.29
C ASN A 50 1.95 -6.00 -0.19
N ASN A 51 0.65 -6.08 0.08
CA ASN A 51 -0.20 -7.12 -0.54
C ASN A 51 -0.27 -6.96 -2.06
N THR A 52 -0.04 -5.77 -2.60
CA THR A 52 -0.10 -5.47 -4.02
C THR A 52 0.87 -6.34 -4.82
N GLU A 53 2.13 -6.48 -4.38
CA GLU A 53 3.12 -7.32 -5.06
C GLU A 53 2.71 -8.80 -5.04
N ILE A 54 2.21 -9.26 -3.89
CA ILE A 54 1.74 -10.64 -3.74
C ILE A 54 0.52 -10.87 -4.63
N ASN A 55 -0.46 -9.98 -4.61
CA ASN A 55 -1.67 -10.07 -5.42
C ASN A 55 -1.37 -10.04 -6.93
N THR A 56 -0.41 -9.20 -7.36
CA THR A 56 0.03 -9.15 -8.76
C THR A 56 0.69 -10.47 -9.16
N ARG A 57 1.62 -11.00 -8.37
CA ARG A 57 2.22 -12.31 -8.62
C ARG A 57 1.18 -13.43 -8.67
N LEU A 58 0.22 -13.41 -7.75
CA LEU A 58 -0.84 -14.41 -7.71
C LEU A 58 -1.90 -14.25 -8.82
N GLY A 59 -1.91 -13.15 -9.60
CA GLY A 59 -2.99 -12.83 -10.53
C GLY A 59 -4.34 -12.58 -9.84
N TRP A 60 -4.32 -12.17 -8.57
CA TRP A 60 -5.51 -12.04 -7.71
C TRP A 60 -6.53 -11.03 -8.24
N TYR A 61 -6.08 -10.02 -8.99
CA TYR A 61 -6.97 -8.99 -9.55
C TYR A 61 -7.84 -9.49 -10.70
N SER A 62 -7.70 -10.74 -11.13
CA SER A 62 -8.57 -11.35 -12.14
C SER A 62 -10.02 -11.42 -11.64
N PRO A 63 -11.01 -11.04 -12.47
CA PRO A 63 -12.43 -11.19 -12.13
C PRO A 63 -12.84 -12.66 -11.92
N ASN A 64 -12.04 -13.62 -12.37
CA ASN A 64 -12.27 -15.05 -12.18
C ASN A 64 -11.87 -15.53 -10.77
N ILE A 65 -11.09 -14.74 -10.01
CA ILE A 65 -10.69 -15.08 -8.66
C ILE A 65 -11.80 -14.68 -7.68
N LYS A 66 -12.34 -15.68 -6.98
CA LYS A 66 -13.45 -15.53 -6.02
C LYS A 66 -13.03 -15.79 -4.57
N VAL A 67 -11.73 -15.84 -4.30
CA VAL A 67 -11.17 -16.17 -2.98
C VAL A 67 -10.15 -15.13 -2.53
N GLY A 68 -9.92 -15.04 -1.21
CA GLY A 68 -8.92 -14.12 -0.66
C GLY A 68 -7.48 -14.54 -0.96
N THR A 69 -6.56 -13.58 -0.80
CA THR A 69 -5.14 -13.69 -1.13
C THR A 69 -4.45 -14.92 -0.54
N SER A 70 -4.64 -15.17 0.76
CA SER A 70 -3.99 -16.32 1.43
C SER A 70 -4.49 -17.67 0.95
N ARG A 71 -5.77 -17.76 0.58
CA ARG A 71 -6.35 -18.99 0.04
C ARG A 71 -5.86 -19.25 -1.38
N LEU A 72 -5.77 -18.20 -2.20
CA LEU A 72 -5.23 -18.32 -3.55
C LEU A 72 -3.77 -18.74 -3.53
N ASN A 73 -2.95 -18.12 -2.66
CA ASN A 73 -1.53 -18.49 -2.53
C ASN A 73 -1.35 -19.99 -2.23
N ARG A 74 -2.11 -20.54 -1.28
CA ARG A 74 -2.07 -21.99 -0.96
C ARG A 74 -2.46 -22.87 -2.14
N LYS A 75 -3.45 -22.46 -2.94
CA LYS A 75 -3.85 -23.20 -4.14
C LYS A 75 -2.71 -23.28 -5.16
N LEU A 76 -2.04 -22.16 -5.42
CA LEU A 76 -0.92 -22.10 -6.36
C LEU A 76 0.33 -22.85 -5.86
N GLU A 77 0.58 -22.86 -4.54
CA GLU A 77 1.63 -23.69 -3.94
C GLU A 77 1.35 -25.19 -4.14
N ASN A 78 0.08 -25.59 -4.24
CA ASN A 78 -0.35 -26.97 -4.50
C ASN A 78 -0.42 -27.32 -6.00
N GLY A 79 0.05 -26.43 -6.89
CA GLY A 79 0.18 -26.70 -8.32
C GLY A 79 -0.99 -26.23 -9.20
N ASP A 80 -1.99 -25.53 -8.64
CA ASP A 80 -3.03 -24.90 -9.46
C ASP A 80 -2.39 -23.89 -10.43
N SER A 81 -2.94 -23.76 -11.63
CA SER A 81 -2.55 -22.74 -12.60
C SER A 81 -3.54 -21.58 -12.62
N ILE A 82 -3.08 -20.43 -13.08
CA ILE A 82 -3.90 -19.25 -13.24
C ILE A 82 -3.58 -18.55 -14.56
N ASN A 83 -4.61 -18.07 -15.25
CA ASN A 83 -4.43 -17.27 -16.45
C ASN A 83 -3.90 -15.88 -16.08
N ASN A 84 -3.06 -15.30 -16.96
CA ASN A 84 -2.49 -13.99 -16.75
C ASN A 84 -3.61 -12.95 -16.57
N ALA A 85 -3.58 -12.30 -15.43
CA ALA A 85 -4.49 -11.22 -15.09
C ALA A 85 -3.82 -10.21 -14.16
N GLY A 86 -4.18 -8.97 -14.28
CA GLY A 86 -3.63 -7.89 -13.49
C GLY A 86 -4.66 -6.79 -13.25
N TRP A 87 -4.22 -5.75 -12.62
CA TRP A 87 -5.03 -4.63 -12.17
C TRP A 87 -5.70 -3.84 -13.32
N ASN A 88 -4.96 -3.59 -14.40
CA ASN A 88 -5.40 -2.87 -15.59
C ASN A 88 -5.45 -3.76 -16.83
N GLY A 89 -5.90 -5.01 -16.69
CA GLY A 89 -5.78 -6.06 -17.68
C GLY A 89 -4.64 -7.02 -17.36
N ALA A 90 -4.15 -7.80 -18.32
CA ALA A 90 -3.04 -8.70 -18.13
C ALA A 90 -1.75 -7.95 -17.72
N THR A 91 -1.03 -8.46 -16.73
CA THR A 91 0.26 -7.90 -16.34
C THR A 91 1.31 -8.22 -17.39
N ASN A 92 2.08 -7.22 -17.82
CA ASN A 92 3.20 -7.43 -18.74
C ASN A 92 4.39 -8.00 -17.97
N PHE A 93 4.64 -9.28 -18.13
CA PHE A 93 5.83 -9.95 -17.60
C PHE A 93 6.92 -10.08 -18.67
N PRO A 94 8.22 -10.11 -18.31
CA PRO A 94 8.76 -10.01 -16.96
C PRO A 94 8.62 -8.59 -16.37
N LEU A 95 8.47 -8.50 -15.04
CA LEU A 95 8.27 -7.23 -14.32
C LEU A 95 9.05 -7.23 -13.01
N ILE A 96 9.76 -6.14 -12.72
CA ILE A 96 10.31 -5.89 -11.38
C ILE A 96 9.21 -5.22 -10.55
N GLN A 97 8.84 -5.86 -9.43
CA GLN A 97 7.84 -5.33 -8.52
C GLN A 97 8.44 -4.38 -7.46
N GLY A 98 7.67 -3.97 -6.45
CA GLY A 98 8.06 -3.03 -5.38
C GLY A 98 7.45 -1.66 -5.59
N THR A 99 6.27 -1.43 -4.98
CA THR A 99 5.55 -0.15 -5.06
C THR A 99 6.14 0.92 -4.15
N ASP A 100 6.77 0.53 -3.05
CA ASP A 100 7.39 1.46 -2.11
C ASP A 100 8.87 1.65 -2.40
N CYS A 101 9.34 2.90 -2.35
CA CYS A 101 10.76 3.22 -2.50
C CYS A 101 11.16 4.41 -1.62
N CYS A 102 12.17 4.20 -0.80
CA CYS A 102 13.07 5.24 -0.31
C CYS A 102 14.41 5.09 -1.03
N GLY A 103 14.94 6.15 -1.60
CA GLY A 103 16.16 6.08 -2.37
C GLY A 103 16.90 7.42 -2.49
N LYS A 104 17.97 7.42 -3.27
CA LYS A 104 18.77 8.60 -3.57
C LYS A 104 18.85 8.82 -5.06
N ILE A 105 18.52 10.02 -5.54
CA ILE A 105 18.66 10.36 -6.96
C ILE A 105 20.14 10.36 -7.32
N ILE A 106 20.52 9.58 -8.32
CA ILE A 106 21.92 9.46 -8.77
C ILE A 106 22.15 9.97 -10.20
N LYS A 107 21.11 10.06 -11.02
CA LYS A 107 21.18 10.59 -12.39
C LYS A 107 19.86 11.21 -12.79
N SER A 108 19.90 12.26 -13.56
CA SER A 108 18.73 12.83 -14.24
C SER A 108 18.89 12.72 -15.74
N GLY A 109 17.79 12.45 -16.44
CA GLY A 109 17.74 12.48 -17.90
C GLY A 109 17.75 13.91 -18.48
N ASN A 110 17.68 14.95 -17.62
CA ASN A 110 17.71 16.36 -18.01
C ASN A 110 18.61 17.15 -17.06
N SER A 111 19.61 17.86 -17.61
CA SER A 111 20.57 18.66 -16.84
C SER A 111 19.92 19.75 -15.96
N LYS A 112 18.74 20.27 -16.35
CA LYS A 112 17.98 21.24 -15.53
C LYS A 112 17.60 20.71 -14.15
N ASN A 113 17.57 19.41 -13.97
CA ASN A 113 17.18 18.74 -12.73
C ASN A 113 18.39 18.21 -11.93
N ASN A 114 19.62 18.56 -12.32
CA ASN A 114 20.83 18.07 -11.65
C ASN A 114 20.93 18.51 -10.19
N SER A 115 20.26 19.59 -9.78
CA SER A 115 20.16 20.02 -8.38
C SER A 115 19.47 19.00 -7.45
N LEU A 116 18.74 18.05 -8.03
CA LEU A 116 18.11 16.94 -7.29
C LEU A 116 19.06 15.76 -7.09
N ILE A 117 20.16 15.67 -7.83
CA ILE A 117 21.15 14.60 -7.68
C ILE A 117 21.72 14.64 -6.26
N GLY A 118 21.78 13.48 -5.62
CA GLY A 118 22.20 13.32 -4.24
C GLY A 118 21.09 13.50 -3.20
N LYS A 119 19.91 14.01 -3.57
CA LYS A 119 18.77 14.14 -2.64
C LYS A 119 18.21 12.76 -2.29
N ARG A 120 17.90 12.57 -1.00
CA ARG A 120 17.10 11.46 -0.51
C ARG A 120 15.64 11.72 -0.83
N VAL A 121 14.95 10.72 -1.35
CA VAL A 121 13.58 10.83 -1.83
C VAL A 121 12.73 9.65 -1.42
N ILE A 122 11.43 9.87 -1.32
CA ILE A 122 10.40 8.85 -1.40
C ILE A 122 9.65 9.01 -2.73
N ILE A 123 9.11 7.91 -3.25
CA ILE A 123 8.46 7.88 -4.57
C ILE A 123 6.97 7.69 -4.40
N ARG A 124 6.15 8.51 -5.09
CA ARG A 124 4.70 8.31 -5.16
C ARG A 124 4.38 7.15 -6.11
N PRO A 125 3.91 6.00 -5.60
CA PRO A 125 3.67 4.83 -6.46
C PRO A 125 2.44 4.98 -7.36
N CYS A 126 1.38 5.68 -6.91
CA CYS A 126 0.24 6.05 -7.73
C CYS A 126 0.60 7.26 -8.58
N MET A 127 1.11 7.02 -9.79
CA MET A 127 1.66 8.05 -10.67
C MET A 127 0.59 8.97 -11.22
N ARG A 128 0.84 10.28 -11.15
CA ARG A 128 -0.09 11.33 -11.60
C ARG A 128 0.48 12.12 -12.79
N VAL A 129 1.28 11.47 -13.62
CA VAL A 129 1.96 12.05 -14.79
C VAL A 129 1.01 12.69 -15.82
N ASN A 130 -0.24 12.22 -15.89
CA ASN A 130 -1.28 12.75 -16.76
C ASN A 130 -2.19 13.78 -16.04
N GLY A 131 -1.76 14.27 -14.88
CA GLY A 131 -2.51 15.21 -14.05
C GLY A 131 -3.59 14.57 -13.17
N PHE A 132 -4.06 15.33 -12.19
CA PHE A 132 -5.00 14.82 -11.16
C PHE A 132 -6.44 14.67 -11.66
N LYS A 133 -6.80 15.28 -12.77
CA LYS A 133 -8.11 15.08 -13.42
C LYS A 133 -8.20 13.75 -14.19
N SER A 134 -7.05 13.15 -14.53
CA SER A 134 -7.03 11.87 -15.23
C SER A 134 -7.46 10.74 -14.32
N ARG A 135 -8.36 9.88 -14.80
CA ARG A 135 -8.74 8.62 -14.14
C ARG A 135 -7.88 7.42 -14.56
N GLN A 136 -6.89 7.65 -15.43
CA GLN A 136 -5.95 6.62 -15.82
C GLN A 136 -5.12 6.18 -14.61
N LYS A 137 -5.15 4.89 -14.34
CA LYS A 137 -4.40 4.29 -13.23
C LYS A 137 -3.02 3.87 -13.72
N ILE A 138 -1.99 4.59 -13.28
CA ILE A 138 -0.60 4.27 -13.55
C ILE A 138 0.08 4.02 -12.22
N TRP A 139 0.58 2.80 -12.02
CA TRP A 139 1.24 2.42 -10.78
C TRP A 139 2.62 1.85 -11.05
N MET A 140 3.61 2.33 -10.30
CA MET A 140 4.93 1.71 -10.22
C MET A 140 4.78 0.25 -9.79
N ALA A 141 5.60 -0.62 -10.35
CA ALA A 141 5.57 -2.07 -10.08
C ALA A 141 4.32 -2.83 -10.59
N SER A 142 3.49 -2.16 -11.40
CA SER A 142 2.33 -2.77 -12.07
C SER A 142 2.29 -2.43 -13.55
N ASN A 143 2.54 -1.18 -13.93
CA ASN A 143 2.58 -0.72 -15.32
C ASN A 143 4.01 -0.60 -15.86
N PHE A 144 5.01 -0.53 -14.99
CA PHE A 144 6.43 -0.49 -15.28
C PHE A 144 7.22 -0.96 -14.05
N ASP A 145 8.53 -1.16 -14.21
CA ASP A 145 9.39 -1.70 -13.17
C ASP A 145 9.40 -0.87 -11.89
N GLY A 146 9.46 -1.55 -10.75
CA GLY A 146 9.43 -0.99 -9.40
C GLY A 146 10.77 -1.11 -8.66
N ALA A 147 10.69 -1.01 -7.34
CA ALA A 147 11.83 -0.83 -6.45
C ALA A 147 12.44 -2.13 -5.88
N PHE A 148 12.01 -3.31 -6.31
CA PHE A 148 12.68 -4.55 -5.91
C PHE A 148 13.95 -4.79 -6.73
N ALA A 149 14.84 -3.78 -6.73
CA ALA A 149 16.09 -3.73 -7.47
C ALA A 149 17.09 -2.76 -6.81
N ASP A 150 18.35 -2.79 -7.22
CA ASP A 150 19.37 -1.82 -6.78
C ASP A 150 19.03 -0.39 -7.27
N TYR A 151 18.37 -0.26 -8.43
CA TYR A 151 18.03 1.02 -9.05
C TYR A 151 16.63 0.95 -9.68
N VAL A 152 15.94 2.09 -9.66
CA VAL A 152 14.66 2.28 -10.35
C VAL A 152 14.65 3.59 -11.09
N LYS A 153 14.09 3.64 -12.31
CA LYS A 153 13.85 4.90 -13.02
C LYS A 153 12.38 5.28 -12.90
N VAL A 154 12.12 6.54 -12.61
CA VAL A 154 10.76 7.05 -12.42
C VAL A 154 10.62 8.47 -12.98
N PRO A 155 9.40 8.90 -13.36
CA PRO A 155 9.14 10.28 -13.72
C PRO A 155 9.53 11.23 -12.60
N ILE A 156 10.15 12.35 -12.95
CA ILE A 156 10.63 13.32 -11.97
C ILE A 156 9.53 13.96 -11.14
N SER A 157 8.30 14.04 -11.68
CA SER A 157 7.11 14.54 -10.98
C SER A 157 6.67 13.66 -9.82
N GLU A 158 7.15 12.42 -9.76
CA GLU A 158 6.74 11.40 -8.79
C GLU A 158 7.78 11.19 -7.68
N VAL A 159 8.87 11.95 -7.69
CA VAL A 159 9.90 11.90 -6.64
C VAL A 159 9.76 13.08 -5.68
N PHE A 160 9.81 12.80 -4.40
CA PHE A 160 9.62 13.79 -3.34
C PHE A 160 10.85 13.80 -2.43
N PRO A 161 11.70 14.84 -2.52
CA PRO A 161 12.78 15.03 -1.56
C PRO A 161 12.23 15.04 -0.13
N ILE A 162 12.95 14.40 0.78
CA ILE A 162 12.51 14.24 2.17
C ILE A 162 13.64 14.58 3.14
N ASN A 163 13.35 15.48 4.06
CA ASN A 163 14.25 15.86 5.16
C ASN A 163 13.72 15.27 6.47
N SER A 164 14.29 14.14 6.88
CA SER A 164 13.84 13.43 8.06
C SER A 164 15.00 12.66 8.70
N ASN A 165 14.97 12.50 10.01
CA ASN A 165 15.90 11.67 10.78
C ASN A 165 15.55 10.18 10.75
N TRP A 166 14.44 9.80 10.10
CA TRP A 166 14.08 8.41 9.96
C TRP A 166 15.07 7.68 9.05
N SER A 167 15.30 6.41 9.33
CA SER A 167 16.09 5.53 8.48
C SER A 167 15.42 5.34 7.11
N ASP A 168 16.19 4.93 6.11
CA ASP A 168 15.67 4.65 4.77
C ASP A 168 14.61 3.54 4.78
N ALA A 169 14.81 2.54 5.64
CA ALA A 169 13.85 1.45 5.85
C ALA A 169 12.53 1.95 6.44
N GLU A 170 12.57 2.86 7.41
CA GLU A 170 11.36 3.48 7.98
C GLU A 170 10.63 4.32 6.92
N LEU A 171 11.34 5.12 6.14
CA LEU A 171 10.74 5.91 5.06
C LEU A 171 10.10 5.03 3.98
N ALA A 172 10.68 3.87 3.69
CA ALA A 172 10.13 2.93 2.72
C ALA A 172 8.81 2.27 3.18
N THR A 173 8.39 2.40 4.44
CA THR A 173 7.09 1.91 4.91
C THR A 173 5.92 2.82 4.55
N ILE A 174 6.19 4.03 4.05
CA ILE A 174 5.21 5.11 3.94
C ILE A 174 4.46 5.13 2.61
N PRO A 175 5.12 5.12 1.42
CA PRO A 175 4.48 5.58 0.18
C PRO A 175 3.15 4.90 -0.13
N CYS A 176 3.11 3.57 -0.24
CA CYS A 176 1.90 2.83 -0.62
C CYS A 176 0.89 2.80 0.53
N SER A 177 1.33 2.41 1.73
CA SER A 177 0.43 2.18 2.87
C SER A 177 -0.21 3.47 3.37
N TYR A 178 0.60 4.48 3.67
CA TYR A 178 0.10 5.76 4.18
C TYR A 178 -0.56 6.59 3.08
N GLY A 179 -0.08 6.51 1.82
CA GLY A 179 -0.73 7.17 0.71
C GLY A 179 -2.14 6.64 0.46
N THR A 180 -2.31 5.32 0.52
CA THR A 180 -3.64 4.71 0.42
C THR A 180 -4.54 5.13 1.60
N ALA A 181 -4.01 5.08 2.82
CA ALA A 181 -4.75 5.46 4.03
C ALA A 181 -5.18 6.95 4.00
N GLU A 182 -4.27 7.86 3.66
CA GLU A 182 -4.53 9.29 3.55
C GLU A 182 -5.59 9.58 2.48
N ASN A 183 -5.49 8.91 1.32
CA ASN A 183 -6.45 9.07 0.24
C ASN A 183 -7.85 8.54 0.61
N MET A 184 -7.94 7.41 1.33
CA MET A 184 -9.23 6.88 1.82
C MET A 184 -9.92 7.88 2.76
N LEU A 185 -9.18 8.44 3.73
CA LEU A 185 -9.70 9.42 4.66
C LEU A 185 -10.06 10.74 3.97
N HIS A 186 -9.29 11.15 2.97
CA HIS A 186 -9.55 12.35 2.17
C HIS A 186 -10.83 12.23 1.35
N ILE A 187 -10.96 11.16 0.55
CA ILE A 187 -12.16 10.92 -0.30
C ILE A 187 -13.43 10.78 0.54
N ALA A 188 -13.32 10.16 1.72
CA ALA A 188 -14.42 10.02 2.66
C ALA A 188 -14.68 11.29 3.49
N GLU A 189 -13.97 12.40 3.24
CA GLU A 189 -14.12 13.66 3.95
C GLU A 189 -14.06 13.49 5.49
N CYS A 190 -13.10 12.63 5.93
CA CYS A 190 -12.95 12.30 7.34
C CYS A 190 -12.54 13.53 8.18
N CYS A 191 -13.29 13.82 9.24
CA CYS A 191 -13.11 14.98 10.10
C CYS A 191 -13.15 14.61 11.61
N LYS A 192 -12.90 15.59 12.46
CA LYS A 192 -12.78 15.42 13.93
C LYS A 192 -14.01 14.81 14.61
N ASP A 193 -15.18 15.02 14.01
CA ASP A 193 -16.46 14.57 14.60
C ASP A 193 -16.77 13.09 14.24
N ASP A 194 -15.88 12.45 13.48
CA ASP A 194 -16.07 11.07 13.07
C ASP A 194 -15.70 10.04 14.14
N THR A 195 -16.55 9.02 14.24
CA THR A 195 -16.21 7.71 14.80
C THR A 195 -15.86 6.78 13.65
N VAL A 196 -14.57 6.45 13.54
CA VAL A 196 -14.01 5.68 12.41
C VAL A 196 -13.78 4.24 12.81
N LEU A 197 -14.44 3.31 12.11
CA LEU A 197 -14.21 1.88 12.23
C LEU A 197 -13.21 1.42 11.15
N ILE A 198 -12.08 0.83 11.56
CA ILE A 198 -11.00 0.44 10.66
C ILE A 198 -10.84 -1.07 10.66
N THR A 199 -10.94 -1.70 9.47
CA THR A 199 -10.65 -3.14 9.32
C THR A 199 -9.19 -3.38 8.98
N GLY A 200 -8.68 -4.59 9.28
CA GLY A 200 -7.28 -4.94 9.01
C GLY A 200 -6.29 -3.98 9.66
N ALA A 201 -6.67 -3.39 10.79
CA ALA A 201 -6.01 -2.25 11.42
C ALA A 201 -4.57 -2.49 11.88
N SER A 202 -4.09 -3.73 11.85
CA SER A 202 -2.69 -4.09 12.16
C SER A 202 -1.75 -4.20 10.95
N GLY A 203 -2.28 -4.14 9.72
CA GLY A 203 -1.49 -4.12 8.49
C GLY A 203 -0.96 -2.72 8.16
N GLY A 204 -0.18 -2.59 7.09
CA GLY A 204 0.40 -1.30 6.69
C GLY A 204 -0.64 -0.19 6.54
N VAL A 205 -1.67 -0.39 5.70
CA VAL A 205 -2.73 0.60 5.49
C VAL A 205 -3.55 0.82 6.77
N GLY A 206 -3.96 -0.26 7.46
CA GLY A 206 -4.82 -0.14 8.64
C GLY A 206 -4.14 0.58 9.81
N SER A 207 -2.86 0.32 10.06
CA SER A 207 -2.10 1.01 11.11
C SER A 207 -1.79 2.48 10.76
N ALA A 208 -1.64 2.79 9.46
CA ALA A 208 -1.57 4.15 8.98
C ALA A 208 -2.90 4.89 9.19
N LEU A 209 -4.04 4.23 8.89
CA LEU A 209 -5.39 4.78 9.10
C LEU A 209 -5.62 5.18 10.56
N ILE A 210 -5.19 4.35 11.53
CA ILE A 210 -5.30 4.69 12.95
C ILE A 210 -4.61 6.03 13.22
N GLN A 211 -3.34 6.16 12.84
CA GLN A 211 -2.56 7.38 13.10
C GLN A 211 -3.14 8.60 12.38
N LEU A 212 -3.51 8.46 11.11
CA LEU A 212 -4.02 9.56 10.29
C LEU A 212 -5.43 10.01 10.70
N ALA A 213 -6.30 9.09 11.15
CA ALA A 213 -7.59 9.42 11.72
C ALA A 213 -7.44 10.13 13.08
N LYS A 214 -6.53 9.66 13.94
CA LYS A 214 -6.19 10.36 15.21
C LYS A 214 -5.60 11.73 14.95
N LEU A 215 -4.78 11.90 13.91
CA LEU A 215 -4.25 13.21 13.51
C LEU A 215 -5.36 14.20 13.12
N ARG A 216 -6.49 13.71 12.63
CA ARG A 216 -7.71 14.49 12.34
C ARG A 216 -8.59 14.73 13.55
N GLY A 217 -8.30 14.10 14.70
CA GLY A 217 -9.07 14.22 15.94
C GLY A 217 -10.23 13.24 16.07
N CYS A 218 -10.31 12.22 15.21
CA CYS A 218 -11.40 11.24 15.22
C CYS A 218 -11.35 10.32 16.45
N LYS A 219 -12.51 9.75 16.81
CA LYS A 219 -12.58 8.53 17.60
C LYS A 219 -12.30 7.33 16.69
N VAL A 220 -11.38 6.46 17.08
CA VAL A 220 -10.90 5.32 16.25
C VAL A 220 -11.18 3.99 16.91
N ILE A 221 -11.93 3.13 16.23
CA ILE A 221 -12.22 1.75 16.62
C ILE A 221 -11.50 0.81 15.63
N ALA A 222 -10.60 -0.03 16.12
CA ALA A 222 -9.74 -0.87 15.29
C ALA A 222 -10.14 -2.35 15.38
N ILE A 223 -10.44 -2.97 14.23
CA ILE A 223 -10.68 -4.42 14.13
C ILE A 223 -9.36 -5.11 13.85
N VAL A 224 -8.86 -5.88 14.82
CA VAL A 224 -7.58 -6.58 14.77
C VAL A 224 -7.63 -7.96 15.41
N ASN A 225 -6.57 -8.76 15.25
CA ASN A 225 -6.41 -9.99 16.05
C ASN A 225 -6.10 -9.62 17.50
N LYS A 226 -6.61 -10.40 18.46
CA LYS A 226 -6.45 -10.17 19.90
C LYS A 226 -5.00 -9.94 20.34
N LEU A 227 -4.03 -10.64 19.73
CA LEU A 227 -2.60 -10.49 20.02
C LEU A 227 -2.02 -9.11 19.63
N LYS A 228 -2.78 -8.26 18.95
CA LYS A 228 -2.36 -6.95 18.44
C LYS A 228 -3.12 -5.79 19.09
N PHE A 229 -3.93 -6.05 20.11
CA PHE A 229 -4.73 -5.04 20.81
C PHE A 229 -3.85 -3.94 21.39
N GLU A 230 -2.87 -4.31 22.22
CA GLU A 230 -1.94 -3.37 22.85
C GLU A 230 -1.21 -2.49 21.80
N SER A 231 -0.71 -3.10 20.74
CA SER A 231 -0.04 -2.38 19.67
C SER A 231 -0.96 -1.37 18.96
N SER A 232 -2.24 -1.71 18.78
CA SER A 232 -3.24 -0.83 18.14
C SER A 232 -3.59 0.36 19.04
N ILE A 233 -3.77 0.13 20.33
CA ILE A 233 -3.99 1.20 21.33
C ILE A 233 -2.76 2.13 21.39
N LYS A 234 -1.55 1.56 21.43
CA LYS A 234 -0.30 2.33 21.49
C LYS A 234 -0.10 3.30 20.34
N ILE A 235 -0.63 3.00 19.15
CA ILE A 235 -0.56 3.89 17.97
C ILE A 235 -1.76 4.82 17.85
N GLY A 236 -2.73 4.75 18.80
CA GLY A 236 -3.81 5.71 18.91
C GLY A 236 -5.23 5.19 18.69
N ALA A 237 -5.48 3.87 18.59
CA ALA A 237 -6.84 3.37 18.61
C ALA A 237 -7.47 3.64 19.99
N ASP A 238 -8.69 4.16 20.02
CA ASP A 238 -9.43 4.39 21.27
C ASP A 238 -10.10 3.09 21.76
N GLU A 239 -10.54 2.24 20.82
CA GLU A 239 -11.14 0.94 21.10
C GLU A 239 -10.61 -0.11 20.13
N VAL A 240 -10.61 -1.37 20.55
CA VAL A 240 -10.20 -2.51 19.73
C VAL A 240 -11.24 -3.63 19.82
N ILE A 241 -11.54 -4.22 18.66
CA ILE A 241 -12.46 -5.35 18.54
C ILE A 241 -11.69 -6.52 17.93
N ASN A 242 -11.86 -7.72 18.46
CA ASN A 242 -11.25 -8.90 17.88
C ASN A 242 -11.92 -9.22 16.53
N ARG A 243 -11.11 -9.41 15.50
CA ARG A 243 -11.58 -9.66 14.12
C ARG A 243 -12.41 -10.96 13.98
N ASP A 244 -12.29 -11.87 14.95
CA ASP A 244 -12.96 -13.16 14.93
C ASP A 244 -14.34 -13.11 15.63
N ASP A 245 -14.63 -12.03 16.37
CA ASP A 245 -15.90 -11.79 17.06
C ASP A 245 -16.98 -11.31 16.08
N PHE A 246 -18.25 -11.39 16.51
CA PHE A 246 -19.37 -10.75 15.81
C PHE A 246 -19.37 -9.26 16.10
N LEU A 247 -19.42 -8.44 15.05
CA LEU A 247 -19.32 -6.99 15.19
C LEU A 247 -20.45 -6.38 16.04
N LEU A 248 -21.67 -6.91 15.87
CA LEU A 248 -22.87 -6.42 16.56
C LEU A 248 -22.91 -6.77 18.06
N ASP A 249 -22.04 -7.67 18.54
CA ASP A 249 -21.88 -7.89 19.98
C ASP A 249 -21.12 -6.76 20.67
N HIS A 250 -20.34 -5.98 19.90
CA HIS A 250 -19.47 -4.89 20.38
C HIS A 250 -20.00 -3.50 20.04
N LEU A 251 -20.69 -3.35 18.92
CA LEU A 251 -21.15 -2.07 18.40
C LEU A 251 -22.67 -2.08 18.21
N LYS A 252 -23.33 -1.04 18.73
CA LYS A 252 -24.74 -0.80 18.46
C LYS A 252 -24.94 -0.32 17.03
N GLU A 253 -26.13 -0.56 16.50
CA GLU A 253 -26.52 0.02 15.22
C GLU A 253 -26.47 1.54 15.23
N ASN A 254 -26.15 2.12 14.09
CA ASN A 254 -26.15 3.59 13.87
C ASN A 254 -25.19 4.37 14.80
N THR A 255 -24.03 3.81 15.13
CA THR A 255 -23.04 4.46 16.02
C THR A 255 -21.74 4.86 15.33
N ILE A 256 -21.52 4.41 14.09
CA ILE A 256 -20.30 4.64 13.31
C ILE A 256 -20.60 5.65 12.19
N SER A 257 -19.81 6.69 12.06
CA SER A 257 -19.96 7.65 10.95
C SER A 257 -19.13 7.30 9.71
N LEU A 258 -18.01 6.58 9.88
CA LEU A 258 -17.13 6.17 8.78
C LEU A 258 -16.58 4.76 9.00
N VAL A 259 -16.80 3.88 8.02
CA VAL A 259 -16.11 2.58 7.92
C VAL A 259 -15.03 2.66 6.85
N VAL A 260 -13.80 2.27 7.21
CA VAL A 260 -12.65 2.20 6.30
C VAL A 260 -12.22 0.73 6.19
N ASP A 261 -12.49 0.12 5.04
CA ASP A 261 -12.30 -1.31 4.85
C ASP A 261 -11.22 -1.63 3.81
N VAL A 262 -10.29 -2.51 4.20
CA VAL A 262 -9.23 -3.08 3.33
C VAL A 262 -9.25 -4.61 3.33
N VAL A 263 -10.28 -5.22 3.91
CA VAL A 263 -10.36 -6.67 4.16
C VAL A 263 -11.46 -7.35 3.35
N GLY A 264 -12.65 -6.73 3.27
CA GLY A 264 -13.84 -7.35 2.73
C GLY A 264 -14.30 -8.57 3.54
N GLY A 265 -15.09 -9.44 2.93
CA GLY A 265 -15.45 -10.74 3.49
C GLY A 265 -16.66 -10.70 4.43
N LYS A 266 -16.62 -11.54 5.49
CA LYS A 266 -17.81 -11.92 6.29
C LYS A 266 -18.53 -10.77 7.00
N ASN A 267 -17.80 -9.75 7.44
CA ASN A 267 -18.38 -8.65 8.24
C ASN A 267 -18.94 -7.52 7.37
N PHE A 268 -18.89 -7.65 6.03
CA PHE A 268 -19.27 -6.58 5.11
C PHE A 268 -20.70 -6.06 5.36
N THR A 269 -21.67 -6.97 5.51
CA THR A 269 -23.06 -6.60 5.76
C THR A 269 -23.25 -5.87 7.10
N ASP A 270 -22.51 -6.27 8.14
CA ASP A 270 -22.64 -5.69 9.47
C ASP A 270 -22.10 -4.26 9.53
N PHE A 271 -21.15 -3.88 8.64
CA PHE A 271 -20.69 -2.51 8.54
C PHE A 271 -21.81 -1.53 8.23
N PHE A 272 -22.79 -1.93 7.40
CA PHE A 272 -23.92 -1.08 7.05
C PHE A 272 -24.99 -1.00 8.15
N LYS A 273 -25.05 -2.00 9.03
CA LYS A 273 -25.91 -1.95 10.22
C LYS A 273 -25.36 -0.96 11.26
N VAL A 274 -24.05 -0.98 11.52
CA VAL A 274 -23.43 -0.09 12.51
C VAL A 274 -23.25 1.34 11.99
N LEU A 275 -23.24 1.58 10.67
CA LEU A 275 -23.18 2.91 10.09
C LEU A 275 -24.44 3.72 10.42
N SER A 276 -24.25 4.93 10.88
CA SER A 276 -25.31 5.93 11.12
C SER A 276 -25.93 6.40 9.80
N PRO A 277 -27.17 6.91 9.80
CA PRO A 277 -27.72 7.62 8.66
C PRO A 277 -26.77 8.72 8.17
N GLY A 278 -26.57 8.83 6.84
CA GLY A 278 -25.59 9.73 6.23
C GLY A 278 -24.14 9.25 6.37
N GLY A 279 -23.90 8.07 6.95
CA GLY A 279 -22.58 7.49 7.15
C GLY A 279 -21.84 7.18 5.85
N ARG A 280 -20.55 6.89 5.96
CA ARG A 280 -19.66 6.69 4.79
C ARG A 280 -18.92 5.37 4.92
N PHE A 281 -18.84 4.66 3.80
CA PHE A 281 -18.03 3.45 3.64
C PHE A 281 -17.00 3.70 2.55
N VAL A 282 -15.73 3.43 2.82
CA VAL A 282 -14.65 3.51 1.83
C VAL A 282 -13.82 2.24 1.81
N SER A 283 -13.55 1.71 0.60
CA SER A 283 -12.74 0.51 0.42
C SER A 283 -11.62 0.71 -0.60
N SER A 284 -10.43 0.14 -0.29
CA SER A 284 -9.30 0.06 -1.20
C SER A 284 -8.69 -1.35 -1.27
N GLY A 285 -9.36 -2.36 -0.72
CA GLY A 285 -8.87 -3.74 -0.73
C GLY A 285 -9.88 -4.75 -0.19
N ALA A 286 -9.69 -6.02 -0.57
CA ALA A 286 -10.59 -7.12 -0.18
C ALA A 286 -9.81 -8.43 0.01
N ILE A 287 -8.72 -8.38 0.78
CA ILE A 287 -7.76 -9.48 0.93
C ILE A 287 -8.32 -10.77 1.52
N SER A 288 -9.43 -10.68 2.28
CA SER A 288 -10.12 -11.85 2.86
C SER A 288 -11.04 -12.51 1.84
N ASN A 289 -11.93 -11.74 1.22
CA ASN A 289 -12.81 -12.20 0.15
C ASN A 289 -13.30 -11.01 -0.68
N PRO A 290 -13.14 -11.04 -2.03
CA PRO A 290 -13.58 -9.94 -2.89
C PRO A 290 -15.09 -9.98 -3.19
N ILE A 291 -15.76 -11.11 -2.97
CA ILE A 291 -17.19 -11.28 -3.26
C ILE A 291 -17.95 -11.18 -1.95
N VAL A 292 -18.92 -10.26 -1.88
CA VAL A 292 -19.76 -10.00 -0.72
C VAL A 292 -21.23 -9.91 -1.13
N ASN A 293 -22.13 -10.32 -0.22
CA ASN A 293 -23.55 -10.10 -0.37
C ASN A 293 -23.91 -8.75 0.26
N PHE A 294 -24.88 -8.06 -0.33
CA PHE A 294 -25.28 -6.74 0.14
C PHE A 294 -26.80 -6.51 -0.03
N ASP A 295 -27.45 -6.03 1.04
CA ASP A 295 -28.83 -5.57 0.98
C ASP A 295 -28.87 -4.08 0.64
N LEU A 296 -29.39 -3.73 -0.53
CA LEU A 296 -29.47 -2.34 -0.99
C LEU A 296 -30.30 -1.43 -0.08
N ARG A 297 -31.21 -2.02 0.74
CA ARG A 297 -32.00 -1.24 1.70
C ARG A 297 -31.13 -0.63 2.79
N ASP A 298 -30.07 -1.32 3.21
CA ASP A 298 -29.09 -0.81 4.18
C ASP A 298 -28.32 0.41 3.62
N LEU A 299 -28.24 0.55 2.31
CA LEU A 299 -27.61 1.69 1.64
C LEU A 299 -28.57 2.88 1.55
N TYR A 300 -29.72 2.70 0.85
CA TYR A 300 -30.54 3.85 0.48
C TYR A 300 -31.44 4.34 1.61
N LEU A 301 -31.88 3.47 2.52
CA LEU A 301 -32.71 3.90 3.66
C LEU A 301 -31.94 4.71 4.71
N LYS A 302 -30.62 4.64 4.69
CA LYS A 302 -29.73 5.42 5.58
C LYS A 302 -28.93 6.50 4.85
N ASP A 303 -29.18 6.73 3.56
CA ASP A 303 -28.42 7.71 2.75
C ASP A 303 -26.89 7.50 2.82
N ILE A 304 -26.41 6.26 2.90
CA ILE A 304 -24.99 5.93 3.04
C ILE A 304 -24.24 6.20 1.75
N LYS A 305 -23.07 6.81 1.84
CA LYS A 305 -22.16 7.03 0.72
C LYS A 305 -21.10 5.93 0.67
N MET A 306 -20.93 5.28 -0.49
CA MET A 306 -19.89 4.27 -0.73
C MET A 306 -18.82 4.79 -1.68
N PHE A 307 -17.55 4.61 -1.30
CA PHE A 307 -16.39 5.06 -2.08
C PHE A 307 -15.44 3.90 -2.39
N GLY A 308 -15.07 3.77 -3.68
CA GLY A 308 -13.90 3.00 -4.09
C GLY A 308 -12.66 3.90 -4.14
N CYS A 309 -11.51 3.40 -3.68
CA CYS A 309 -10.31 4.20 -3.55
C CYS A 309 -9.11 3.51 -4.18
N THR A 310 -8.60 4.06 -5.31
CA THR A 310 -7.39 3.56 -6.00
C THR A 310 -6.51 4.70 -6.49
N THR A 311 -7.10 5.72 -7.11
CA THR A 311 -6.39 6.87 -7.69
C THR A 311 -6.28 7.98 -6.67
N TRP A 312 -5.06 8.46 -6.39
CA TRP A 312 -4.84 9.44 -5.35
C TRP A 312 -5.08 10.87 -5.81
N GLU A 313 -5.68 11.67 -4.94
CA GLU A 313 -5.92 13.08 -5.15
C GLU A 313 -4.64 13.92 -4.91
N GLU A 314 -4.66 15.19 -5.33
CA GLU A 314 -3.49 16.05 -5.38
C GLU A 314 -2.77 16.22 -4.03
N PRO A 315 -3.47 16.52 -2.89
CA PRO A 315 -2.80 16.85 -1.64
C PRO A 315 -2.16 15.66 -0.93
N ILE A 316 -2.51 14.43 -1.32
CA ILE A 316 -2.20 13.22 -0.54
C ILE A 316 -0.72 13.06 -0.24
N PHE A 317 0.13 13.09 -1.27
CA PHE A 317 1.54 12.79 -1.06
C PHE A 317 2.31 13.98 -0.45
N ASN A 318 1.90 15.20 -0.76
CA ASN A 318 2.43 16.41 -0.11
C ASN A 318 2.10 16.45 1.38
N ASN A 319 0.88 16.03 1.76
CA ASN A 319 0.49 15.90 3.16
C ASN A 319 1.40 14.92 3.90
N LEU A 320 1.69 13.74 3.29
CA LEU A 320 2.57 12.74 3.90
C LEU A 320 3.98 13.26 4.12
N VAL A 321 4.58 13.94 3.12
CA VAL A 321 5.89 14.58 3.27
C VAL A 321 5.87 15.54 4.46
N SER A 322 4.85 16.40 4.54
CA SER A 322 4.69 17.34 5.65
C SER A 322 4.53 16.63 7.01
N TYR A 323 3.77 15.53 7.08
CA TYR A 323 3.59 14.77 8.32
C TYR A 323 4.89 14.10 8.78
N ILE A 324 5.68 13.56 7.85
CA ILE A 324 7.00 12.97 8.14
C ILE A 324 7.95 14.04 8.68
N GLU A 325 8.13 15.13 7.94
CA GLU A 325 9.09 16.20 8.30
C GLU A 325 8.75 16.89 9.62
N LYS A 326 7.45 16.95 9.97
CA LYS A 326 6.94 17.47 11.25
C LYS A 326 6.79 16.41 12.35
N ASN A 327 7.21 15.17 12.10
CA ASN A 327 7.08 14.04 13.04
C ASN A 327 5.64 13.84 13.59
N ARG A 328 4.62 14.08 12.73
CA ARG A 328 3.20 13.95 13.10
C ARG A 328 2.69 12.50 13.02
N ILE A 329 3.39 11.63 12.32
CA ILE A 329 3.16 10.19 12.20
C ILE A 329 4.43 9.45 12.57
N LYS A 330 4.33 8.13 12.79
CA LYS A 330 5.47 7.25 13.09
C LYS A 330 5.56 6.13 12.07
N PRO A 331 6.78 5.78 11.59
CA PRO A 331 6.94 4.62 10.74
C PRO A 331 6.70 3.33 11.54
N LEU A 332 6.06 2.37 10.93
CA LEU A 332 5.76 1.08 11.56
C LEU A 332 6.43 -0.04 10.77
N MET A 333 7.75 -0.11 10.89
CA MET A 333 8.55 -1.19 10.34
C MET A 333 8.58 -2.36 11.31
N SER A 334 8.05 -3.51 10.89
CA SER A 334 8.05 -4.73 11.70
C SER A 334 9.30 -5.57 11.51
N LYS A 335 9.78 -5.73 10.28
CA LYS A 335 10.94 -6.53 9.94
C LYS A 335 11.55 -6.10 8.61
N SER A 336 12.88 -6.26 8.49
CA SER A 336 13.61 -6.08 7.23
C SER A 336 14.23 -7.39 6.78
N PHE A 337 14.38 -7.54 5.45
CA PHE A 337 15.01 -8.68 4.79
C PHE A 337 15.96 -8.17 3.70
N LYS A 338 16.98 -8.95 3.34
CA LYS A 338 17.72 -8.71 2.11
C LYS A 338 16.80 -8.91 0.91
N LEU A 339 16.96 -8.14 -0.14
CA LEU A 339 16.16 -8.28 -1.37
C LEU A 339 16.26 -9.69 -1.97
N SER A 340 17.44 -10.33 -1.90
CA SER A 340 17.65 -11.71 -2.31
C SER A 340 16.76 -12.75 -1.59
N ASN A 341 16.26 -12.40 -0.39
CA ASN A 341 15.42 -13.27 0.42
C ASN A 341 13.91 -13.00 0.23
N ILE A 342 13.52 -12.47 -0.94
CA ILE A 342 12.13 -12.09 -1.27
C ILE A 342 11.11 -13.21 -1.00
N VAL A 343 11.47 -14.45 -1.30
CA VAL A 343 10.58 -15.61 -1.12
C VAL A 343 10.29 -15.81 0.38
N GLU A 344 11.33 -15.79 1.22
CA GLU A 344 11.19 -15.89 2.67
C GLU A 344 10.35 -14.73 3.22
N ALA A 345 10.64 -13.50 2.77
CA ALA A 345 9.91 -12.30 3.17
C ALA A 345 8.41 -12.41 2.84
N GLN A 346 8.04 -12.85 1.63
CA GLN A 346 6.63 -13.04 1.26
C GLN A 346 5.95 -14.17 2.05
N LYS A 347 6.64 -15.29 2.29
CA LYS A 347 6.14 -16.38 3.15
C LYS A 347 5.84 -15.88 4.56
N GLU A 348 6.78 -15.15 5.16
CA GLU A 348 6.60 -14.59 6.51
C GLU A 348 5.48 -13.54 6.55
N PHE A 349 5.40 -12.67 5.54
CA PHE A 349 4.36 -11.65 5.42
C PHE A 349 2.95 -12.26 5.37
N LEU A 350 2.78 -13.37 4.64
CA LEU A 350 1.48 -14.07 4.50
C LEU A 350 1.03 -14.77 5.79
N LYS A 351 1.91 -15.02 6.77
CA LYS A 351 1.51 -15.50 8.11
C LYS A 351 0.65 -14.47 8.86
N LYS A 352 0.70 -13.18 8.47
CA LYS A 352 -0.08 -12.08 9.08
C LYS A 352 0.12 -11.90 10.58
N LYS A 353 1.30 -12.32 11.10
CA LYS A 353 1.66 -12.17 12.52
C LYS A 353 2.29 -10.81 12.86
N HIS A 354 2.81 -10.09 11.87
CA HIS A 354 3.45 -8.78 12.01
C HIS A 354 2.43 -7.66 12.29
N PHE A 355 2.94 -6.52 12.76
CA PHE A 355 2.24 -5.26 12.91
C PHE A 355 2.95 -4.19 12.08
N GLY A 356 2.24 -3.47 11.20
CA GLY A 356 2.86 -2.55 10.24
C GLY A 356 3.41 -3.25 8.99
N ASN A 357 4.58 -2.83 8.50
CA ASN A 357 5.15 -3.21 7.20
C ASN A 357 6.44 -4.01 7.32
N PHE A 358 6.75 -4.80 6.28
CA PHE A 358 8.07 -5.35 6.02
C PHE A 358 8.81 -4.51 5.00
N VAL A 359 10.15 -4.56 5.04
CA VAL A 359 11.04 -3.81 4.16
C VAL A 359 12.10 -4.73 3.57
N LEU A 360 12.39 -4.54 2.28
CA LEU A 360 13.47 -5.20 1.57
C LEU A 360 14.63 -4.23 1.37
N ILE A 361 15.83 -4.72 1.61
CA ILE A 361 17.07 -3.96 1.44
C ILE A 361 17.84 -4.56 0.28
N PRO A 362 18.09 -3.81 -0.81
CA PRO A 362 18.90 -4.25 -1.95
C PRO A 362 20.33 -4.60 -1.60
#